data_1f76dab3b81deb1e04087f1f817e8a07
#
_entry.id   1f76dab3b81deb1e04087f1f817e8a07
#
_cell.length_a   1.000
_cell.length_b   1.000
_cell.length_c   1.000
_cell.angle_alpha   90.00
_cell.angle_beta   90.00
_cell.angle_gamma   90.00
#
_symmetry.space_group_name_H-M   'P 1'
#
loop_
_entity.id
_entity.type
_entity.pdbx_description
1 polymer ?
#
loop_
_entity_poly.entity_id
_entity_poly.type
_entity_poly.pdbx_seq_one_letter_code
_entity_poly.pdbx_strand_id
1 'polypeptide(L)'
;MTTTTNLPAVADGADNVLANAGQAVIHTSETLLGDIVALFSGTTYGHVFLAQIAAIAFAVFVGLVVHKVAGARIKALTIHIGRENWKAKAISLCLNTINDILFSVTAAALLSLCVWGITETGFLSERSELVLVRVAYQIFYAWAILLVLMQFLTLLLGERMFGKSLRHAVRIAFWVLAVLQIIDVLPVIVDWMRACQLPIGTDKLTVWALIVGVLTLFLALGIASRISGLCEAAIMNMREMEMNSRVALARLCRVGFLILGVLIGLSSAGIDLTVLSVFGGALGVGIGFGMQKIASNYISGFIILCDKSIKIGDCLLYTSDAADE
;
A
#
# COMPACT_ATOMS: atom_id res chain seq x y z
N MET A 1 -18.98 47.11 -11.95
CA MET A 1 -18.30 46.25 -12.90
C MET A 1 -18.34 44.84 -12.31
N THR A 2 -19.32 44.07 -12.70
CA THR A 2 -19.59 42.70 -12.25
C THR A 2 -18.88 41.74 -13.22
N THR A 3 -17.81 41.13 -12.79
CA THR A 3 -17.14 40.05 -13.51
C THR A 3 -17.95 38.78 -13.38
N THR A 4 -18.70 38.45 -14.41
CA THR A 4 -19.32 37.15 -14.62
C THR A 4 -18.21 36.14 -14.91
N THR A 5 -17.91 35.29 -13.92
CA THR A 5 -17.04 34.12 -14.07
C THR A 5 -17.68 33.16 -15.08
N ASN A 6 -17.03 32.97 -16.22
CA ASN A 6 -17.37 31.96 -17.21
C ASN A 6 -17.25 30.53 -16.59
N LEU A 7 -18.38 29.96 -16.23
CA LEU A 7 -18.52 28.55 -15.81
C LEU A 7 -18.90 27.56 -16.94
N PRO A 8 -18.95 27.90 -18.24
CA PRO A 8 -19.48 26.95 -19.25
C PRO A 8 -18.46 25.90 -19.74
N ALA A 9 -17.15 26.12 -19.61
CA ALA A 9 -16.18 25.22 -20.23
C ALA A 9 -15.94 23.89 -19.43
N VAL A 10 -16.25 23.89 -18.14
CA VAL A 10 -16.08 22.69 -17.29
C VAL A 10 -17.30 21.77 -17.39
N ALA A 11 -18.50 22.33 -17.57
CA ALA A 11 -19.74 21.58 -17.75
C ALA A 11 -19.77 20.84 -19.10
N ASP A 12 -19.35 21.48 -20.17
CA ASP A 12 -19.33 20.88 -21.52
C ASP A 12 -18.34 19.71 -21.64
N GLY A 13 -17.20 19.79 -20.95
CA GLY A 13 -16.22 18.71 -20.88
C GLY A 13 -16.74 17.51 -20.07
N ALA A 14 -17.46 17.77 -18.99
CA ALA A 14 -18.01 16.72 -18.13
C ALA A 14 -19.17 15.98 -18.81
N ASP A 15 -20.05 16.71 -19.52
CA ASP A 15 -21.18 16.12 -20.25
C ASP A 15 -20.72 15.26 -21.42
N ASN A 16 -19.69 15.67 -22.15
CA ASN A 16 -19.09 14.86 -23.23
C ASN A 16 -18.41 13.59 -22.69
N VAL A 17 -17.73 13.67 -21.54
CA VAL A 17 -17.10 12.48 -20.91
C VAL A 17 -18.17 11.55 -20.36
N LEU A 18 -19.25 12.06 -19.77
CA LEU A 18 -20.38 11.24 -19.31
C LEU A 18 -21.14 10.58 -20.47
N ALA A 19 -21.32 11.29 -21.59
CA ALA A 19 -21.92 10.74 -22.80
C ALA A 19 -21.05 9.63 -23.41
N ASN A 20 -19.74 9.82 -23.49
CA ASN A 20 -18.80 8.82 -23.96
C ASN A 20 -18.70 7.63 -22.99
N ALA A 21 -18.76 7.87 -21.67
CA ALA A 21 -18.85 6.84 -20.66
C ALA A 21 -20.13 6.01 -20.79
N GLY A 22 -21.25 6.67 -20.98
CA GLY A 22 -22.53 6.00 -21.21
C GLY A 22 -22.49 5.12 -22.47
N GLN A 23 -21.94 5.64 -23.56
CA GLN A 23 -21.78 4.86 -24.80
C GLN A 23 -20.80 3.69 -24.64
N ALA A 24 -19.70 3.87 -23.93
CA ALA A 24 -18.75 2.80 -23.65
C ALA A 24 -19.38 1.70 -22.81
N VAL A 25 -20.17 2.04 -21.78
CA VAL A 25 -20.88 1.07 -20.94
C VAL A 25 -21.95 0.32 -21.75
N ILE A 26 -22.70 1.01 -22.60
CA ILE A 26 -23.71 0.40 -23.47
C ILE A 26 -23.02 -0.55 -24.46
N HIS A 27 -21.95 -0.11 -25.11
CA HIS A 27 -21.21 -0.91 -26.07
C HIS A 27 -20.58 -2.16 -25.42
N THR A 28 -20.01 -2.02 -24.21
CA THR A 28 -19.42 -3.14 -23.46
C THR A 28 -20.53 -4.09 -22.97
N SER A 29 -21.68 -3.58 -22.53
CA SER A 29 -22.81 -4.43 -22.13
C SER A 29 -23.45 -5.16 -23.30
N GLU A 30 -23.55 -4.54 -24.48
CA GLU A 30 -24.06 -5.20 -25.69
C GLU A 30 -23.10 -6.26 -26.20
N THR A 31 -21.77 -6.01 -26.16
CA THR A 31 -20.77 -7.01 -26.52
C THR A 31 -20.77 -8.20 -25.56
N LEU A 32 -20.85 -7.96 -24.24
CA LEU A 32 -20.94 -9.03 -23.24
C LEU A 32 -22.25 -9.83 -23.39
N LEU A 33 -23.37 -9.17 -23.61
CA LEU A 33 -24.66 -9.85 -23.88
C LEU A 33 -24.63 -10.63 -25.19
N GLY A 34 -24.04 -10.06 -26.24
CA GLY A 34 -23.82 -10.72 -27.51
C GLY A 34 -22.94 -11.97 -27.37
N ASP A 35 -21.85 -11.88 -26.63
CA ASP A 35 -20.94 -12.98 -26.34
C ASP A 35 -21.62 -14.07 -25.47
N ILE A 36 -22.42 -13.69 -24.50
CA ILE A 36 -23.21 -14.64 -23.68
C ILE A 36 -24.27 -15.35 -24.52
N VAL A 37 -24.98 -14.61 -25.38
CA VAL A 37 -25.99 -15.20 -26.28
C VAL A 37 -25.33 -16.09 -27.33
N ALA A 38 -24.19 -15.72 -27.87
CA ALA A 38 -23.42 -16.55 -28.80
C ALA A 38 -22.92 -17.85 -28.14
N LEU A 39 -22.53 -17.82 -26.87
CA LEU A 39 -22.14 -18.99 -26.07
C LEU A 39 -23.30 -20.02 -25.94
N PHE A 40 -24.54 -19.55 -25.94
CA PHE A 40 -25.71 -20.44 -25.81
C PHE A 40 -26.33 -20.86 -27.13
N SER A 41 -26.07 -20.18 -28.25
CA SER A 41 -26.77 -20.37 -29.52
C SER A 41 -26.08 -21.26 -30.56
N GLY A 42 -24.82 -21.66 -30.36
CA GLY A 42 -24.04 -22.37 -31.37
C GLY A 42 -23.54 -23.76 -30.96
N THR A 43 -23.84 -24.80 -31.74
CA THR A 43 -23.37 -26.17 -31.53
C THR A 43 -21.82 -26.33 -31.63
N THR A 44 -21.15 -25.44 -32.32
CA THR A 44 -19.68 -25.44 -32.46
C THR A 44 -18.98 -24.89 -31.22
N TYR A 45 -19.64 -24.03 -30.46
CA TYR A 45 -19.11 -23.39 -29.23
C TYR A 45 -19.21 -24.28 -27.99
N GLY A 46 -20.01 -25.34 -28.02
CA GLY A 46 -20.20 -26.24 -26.86
C GLY A 46 -18.89 -26.90 -26.39
N HIS A 47 -17.99 -27.26 -27.30
CA HIS A 47 -16.71 -27.86 -26.94
C HIS A 47 -15.73 -26.84 -26.31
N VAL A 48 -15.74 -25.58 -26.78
CA VAL A 48 -14.93 -24.50 -26.23
C VAL A 48 -15.43 -24.11 -24.84
N PHE A 49 -16.74 -24.04 -24.65
CA PHE A 49 -17.37 -23.78 -23.37
C PHE A 49 -17.06 -24.86 -22.33
N LEU A 50 -17.18 -26.15 -22.71
CA LEU A 50 -16.82 -27.26 -21.85
C LEU A 50 -15.32 -27.26 -21.50
N ALA A 51 -14.45 -26.93 -22.46
CA ALA A 51 -13.02 -26.82 -22.24
C ALA A 51 -12.69 -25.69 -21.23
N GLN A 52 -13.37 -24.55 -21.32
CA GLN A 52 -13.20 -23.45 -20.35
C GLN A 52 -13.62 -23.85 -18.94
N ILE A 53 -14.77 -24.51 -18.80
CA ILE A 53 -15.24 -25.02 -17.50
C ILE A 53 -14.24 -26.05 -16.95
N ALA A 54 -13.75 -26.96 -17.79
CA ALA A 54 -12.76 -27.96 -17.38
C ALA A 54 -11.44 -27.30 -16.94
N ALA A 55 -10.98 -26.25 -17.64
CA ALA A 55 -9.78 -25.49 -17.26
C ALA A 55 -9.97 -24.78 -15.92
N ILE A 56 -11.13 -24.15 -15.69
CA ILE A 56 -11.44 -23.49 -14.41
C ILE A 56 -11.51 -24.53 -13.29
N ALA A 57 -12.20 -25.64 -13.50
CA ALA A 57 -12.31 -26.73 -12.52
C ALA A 57 -10.94 -27.32 -12.18
N PHE A 58 -10.09 -27.52 -13.18
CA PHE A 58 -8.71 -27.98 -13.00
C PHE A 58 -7.87 -26.99 -12.20
N ALA A 59 -7.94 -25.70 -12.53
CA ALA A 59 -7.21 -24.65 -11.80
C ALA A 59 -7.65 -24.56 -10.33
N VAL A 60 -8.95 -24.64 -10.07
CA VAL A 60 -9.51 -24.69 -8.70
C VAL A 60 -9.04 -25.94 -7.97
N PHE A 61 -9.09 -27.09 -8.61
CA PHE A 61 -8.64 -28.36 -8.01
C PHE A 61 -7.16 -28.31 -7.62
N VAL A 62 -6.29 -27.89 -8.53
CA VAL A 62 -4.85 -27.75 -8.26
C VAL A 62 -4.61 -26.72 -7.17
N GLY A 63 -5.30 -25.58 -7.20
CA GLY A 63 -5.23 -24.58 -6.14
C GLY A 63 -5.60 -25.13 -4.76
N LEU A 64 -6.68 -25.93 -4.67
CA LEU A 64 -7.09 -26.59 -3.44
C LEU A 64 -6.06 -27.61 -2.95
N VAL A 65 -5.46 -28.39 -3.85
CA VAL A 65 -4.40 -29.35 -3.50
C VAL A 65 -3.19 -28.62 -2.95
N VAL A 66 -2.73 -27.56 -3.63
CA VAL A 66 -1.60 -26.73 -3.19
C VAL A 66 -1.88 -26.11 -1.82
N HIS A 67 -3.07 -25.52 -1.64
CA HIS A 67 -3.50 -24.96 -0.36
C HIS A 67 -3.49 -26.00 0.78
N LYS A 68 -3.97 -27.20 0.52
CA LYS A 68 -4.02 -28.28 1.51
C LYS A 68 -2.64 -28.79 1.88
N VAL A 69 -1.76 -28.98 0.89
CA VAL A 69 -0.38 -29.45 1.09
C VAL A 69 0.47 -28.38 1.78
N ALA A 70 0.38 -27.12 1.32
CA ALA A 70 1.09 -26.00 1.93
C ALA A 70 0.58 -25.73 3.36
N GLY A 71 -0.74 -25.77 3.57
CA GLY A 71 -1.35 -25.59 4.89
C GLY A 71 -0.91 -26.65 5.92
N ALA A 72 -0.75 -27.89 5.49
CA ALA A 72 -0.22 -28.96 6.35
C ALA A 72 1.24 -28.67 6.77
N ARG A 73 2.10 -28.22 5.84
CA ARG A 73 3.50 -27.86 6.13
C ARG A 73 3.60 -26.60 6.99
N ILE A 74 2.77 -25.59 6.73
CA ILE A 74 2.71 -24.34 7.49
C ILE A 74 2.27 -24.61 8.94
N LYS A 75 1.26 -25.46 9.14
CA LYS A 75 0.83 -25.87 10.48
C LYS A 75 1.94 -26.62 11.23
N ALA A 76 2.69 -27.48 10.57
CA ALA A 76 3.84 -28.15 11.17
C ALA A 76 4.94 -27.17 11.60
N LEU A 77 5.22 -26.15 10.78
CA LEU A 77 6.18 -25.09 11.09
C LEU A 77 5.70 -24.19 12.26
N THR A 78 4.41 -23.84 12.31
CA THR A 78 3.87 -22.99 13.39
C THR A 78 3.83 -23.69 14.75
N ILE A 79 3.78 -25.02 14.80
CA ILE A 79 3.87 -25.80 16.04
C ILE A 79 5.29 -25.70 16.64
N HIS A 80 6.33 -25.62 15.81
CA HIS A 80 7.72 -25.47 16.26
C HIS A 80 8.08 -24.05 16.74
N ILE A 81 7.33 -23.04 16.30
CA ILE A 81 7.55 -21.63 16.68
C ILE A 81 6.71 -21.36 17.94
N GLY A 82 7.31 -21.54 19.12
CA GLY A 82 6.64 -21.42 20.44
C GLY A 82 5.71 -20.21 20.55
N ARG A 83 4.56 -20.40 21.17
CA ARG A 83 3.38 -19.52 21.20
C ARG A 83 3.51 -18.24 22.04
N GLU A 84 4.62 -18.04 22.75
CA GLU A 84 4.74 -17.00 23.80
C GLU A 84 5.28 -15.64 23.31
N ASN A 85 5.90 -15.55 22.14
CA ASN A 85 6.47 -14.29 21.67
C ASN A 85 5.55 -13.59 20.65
N TRP A 86 5.40 -12.26 20.78
CA TRP A 86 4.68 -11.44 19.80
C TRP A 86 5.19 -11.65 18.36
N LYS A 87 6.51 -11.93 18.19
CA LYS A 87 7.13 -12.28 16.90
C LYS A 87 6.57 -13.58 16.35
N ALA A 88 6.36 -14.59 17.20
CA ALA A 88 5.78 -15.88 16.82
C ALA A 88 4.32 -15.70 16.35
N LYS A 89 3.55 -14.84 17.02
CA LYS A 89 2.16 -14.50 16.63
C LYS A 89 2.13 -13.78 15.29
N ALA A 90 3.03 -12.83 15.04
CA ALA A 90 3.14 -12.14 13.75
C ALA A 90 3.54 -13.09 12.62
N ILE A 91 4.51 -13.97 12.85
CA ILE A 91 4.96 -14.99 11.87
C ILE A 91 3.82 -15.98 11.56
N SER A 92 3.09 -16.46 12.56
CA SER A 92 1.97 -17.38 12.33
C SER A 92 0.83 -16.72 11.54
N LEU A 93 0.59 -15.44 11.79
CA LEU A 93 -0.40 -14.66 11.06
C LEU A 93 0.02 -14.49 9.58
N CYS A 94 1.27 -14.13 9.33
CA CYS A 94 1.83 -14.05 7.98
C CYS A 94 1.79 -15.40 7.24
N LEU A 95 2.16 -16.49 7.90
CA LEU A 95 2.15 -17.83 7.32
C LEU A 95 0.74 -18.29 6.94
N ASN A 96 -0.25 -18.05 7.79
CA ASN A 96 -1.64 -18.38 7.47
C ASN A 96 -2.16 -17.56 6.28
N THR A 97 -1.83 -16.27 6.22
CA THR A 97 -2.22 -15.42 5.10
C THR A 97 -1.54 -15.86 3.80
N ILE A 98 -0.27 -16.23 3.84
CA ILE A 98 0.45 -16.78 2.68
C ILE A 98 -0.27 -18.03 2.18
N ASN A 99 -0.74 -18.90 3.07
CA ASN A 99 -1.48 -20.10 2.68
C ASN A 99 -2.81 -19.76 1.97
N ASP A 100 -3.55 -18.76 2.47
CA ASP A 100 -4.84 -18.36 1.87
C ASP A 100 -4.63 -17.66 0.53
N ILE A 101 -3.56 -16.85 0.40
CA ILE A 101 -3.17 -16.20 -0.86
C ILE A 101 -2.71 -17.22 -1.89
N LEU A 102 -1.99 -18.27 -1.46
CA LEU A 102 -1.43 -19.30 -2.33
C LEU A 102 -2.51 -20.00 -3.17
N PHE A 103 -3.69 -20.25 -2.60
CA PHE A 103 -4.83 -20.78 -3.35
C PHE A 103 -5.24 -19.87 -4.51
N SER A 104 -5.47 -18.59 -4.21
CA SER A 104 -5.94 -17.63 -5.21
C SER A 104 -4.89 -17.35 -6.29
N VAL A 105 -3.61 -17.24 -5.88
CA VAL A 105 -2.49 -16.98 -6.80
C VAL A 105 -2.25 -18.18 -7.70
N THR A 106 -2.28 -19.42 -7.18
CA THR A 106 -2.08 -20.61 -8.01
C THR A 106 -3.21 -20.81 -9.00
N ALA A 107 -4.47 -20.58 -8.59
CA ALA A 107 -5.60 -20.65 -9.50
C ALA A 107 -5.51 -19.56 -10.60
N ALA A 108 -5.20 -18.32 -10.22
CA ALA A 108 -5.01 -17.21 -11.18
C ALA A 108 -3.85 -17.47 -12.14
N ALA A 109 -2.71 -17.97 -11.63
CA ALA A 109 -1.53 -18.27 -12.45
C ALA A 109 -1.80 -19.39 -13.48
N LEU A 110 -2.52 -20.45 -13.09
CA LEU A 110 -2.90 -21.53 -14.00
C LEU A 110 -3.87 -21.04 -15.08
N LEU A 111 -4.84 -20.22 -14.71
CA LEU A 111 -5.79 -19.65 -15.68
C LEU A 111 -5.09 -18.66 -16.63
N SER A 112 -4.16 -17.84 -16.14
CA SER A 112 -3.37 -16.94 -16.98
C SER A 112 -2.46 -17.70 -17.96
N LEU A 113 -1.84 -18.79 -17.51
CA LEU A 113 -1.07 -19.70 -18.37
C LEU A 113 -1.94 -20.38 -19.44
N CYS A 114 -3.16 -20.76 -19.08
CA CYS A 114 -4.13 -21.29 -20.05
C CYS A 114 -4.47 -20.25 -21.12
N VAL A 115 -4.79 -19.01 -20.72
CA VAL A 115 -5.06 -17.93 -21.68
C VAL A 115 -3.85 -17.66 -22.56
N TRP A 116 -2.66 -17.53 -21.97
CA TRP A 116 -1.43 -17.29 -22.72
C TRP A 116 -1.10 -18.42 -23.70
N GLY A 117 -1.19 -19.67 -23.24
CA GLY A 117 -0.92 -20.85 -24.10
C GLY A 117 -1.88 -20.94 -25.28
N ILE A 118 -3.17 -20.64 -25.09
CA ILE A 118 -4.16 -20.66 -26.17
C ILE A 118 -3.94 -19.50 -27.17
N THR A 119 -3.55 -18.32 -26.67
CA THR A 119 -3.28 -17.16 -27.53
C THR A 119 -2.01 -17.35 -28.37
N GLU A 120 -0.96 -17.96 -27.82
CA GLU A 120 0.29 -18.20 -28.54
C GLU A 120 0.18 -19.36 -29.58
N THR A 121 -0.61 -20.38 -29.26
CA THR A 121 -0.77 -21.53 -30.19
C THR A 121 -1.69 -21.22 -31.38
N GLY A 122 -2.39 -20.08 -31.38
CA GLY A 122 -3.29 -19.67 -32.46
C GLY A 122 -4.47 -20.63 -32.67
N PHE A 123 -4.74 -21.50 -31.68
CA PHE A 123 -5.77 -22.52 -31.77
C PHE A 123 -7.20 -21.94 -31.78
N LEU A 124 -7.35 -20.70 -31.25
CA LEU A 124 -8.60 -19.93 -31.28
C LEU A 124 -8.31 -18.56 -31.91
N SER A 125 -8.97 -18.28 -33.04
CA SER A 125 -8.70 -17.08 -33.84
C SER A 125 -9.28 -15.78 -33.25
N GLU A 126 -10.13 -15.84 -32.24
CA GLU A 126 -10.76 -14.67 -31.63
C GLU A 126 -10.64 -14.64 -30.10
N ARG A 127 -10.23 -13.47 -29.59
CA ARG A 127 -10.15 -13.17 -28.13
C ARG A 127 -11.50 -13.27 -27.41
N SER A 128 -12.61 -13.19 -28.14
CA SER A 128 -13.99 -13.28 -27.64
C SER A 128 -14.35 -14.67 -27.09
N GLU A 129 -13.69 -15.72 -27.56
CA GLU A 129 -14.03 -17.09 -27.17
C GLU A 129 -13.58 -17.49 -25.75
N LEU A 130 -12.70 -16.70 -25.08
CA LEU A 130 -12.14 -17.03 -23.77
C LEU A 130 -12.72 -16.19 -22.61
N VAL A 131 -13.92 -15.67 -22.76
CA VAL A 131 -14.53 -14.74 -21.77
C VAL A 131 -14.61 -15.36 -20.39
N LEU A 132 -15.04 -16.61 -20.24
CA LEU A 132 -15.20 -17.27 -18.93
C LEU A 132 -13.87 -17.42 -18.18
N VAL A 133 -12.82 -17.87 -18.89
CA VAL A 133 -11.49 -18.05 -18.27
C VAL A 133 -10.90 -16.70 -17.88
N ARG A 134 -11.11 -15.66 -18.68
CA ARG A 134 -10.67 -14.29 -18.37
C ARG A 134 -11.37 -13.73 -17.14
N VAL A 135 -12.71 -13.84 -17.08
CA VAL A 135 -13.48 -13.38 -15.91
C VAL A 135 -13.10 -14.18 -14.67
N ALA A 136 -12.96 -15.51 -14.77
CA ALA A 136 -12.50 -16.33 -13.67
C ALA A 136 -11.11 -15.91 -13.17
N TYR A 137 -10.15 -15.70 -14.08
CA TYR A 137 -8.82 -15.19 -13.75
C TYR A 137 -8.88 -13.85 -13.00
N GLN A 138 -9.68 -12.90 -13.50
CA GLN A 138 -9.85 -11.60 -12.86
C GLN A 138 -10.44 -11.72 -11.45
N ILE A 139 -11.40 -12.60 -11.24
CA ILE A 139 -12.00 -12.86 -9.92
C ILE A 139 -10.96 -13.43 -8.95
N PHE A 140 -10.18 -14.45 -9.35
CA PHE A 140 -9.15 -15.03 -8.48
C PHE A 140 -8.03 -14.05 -8.18
N TYR A 141 -7.64 -13.24 -9.17
CA TYR A 141 -6.65 -12.18 -8.99
C TYR A 141 -7.14 -11.10 -8.02
N ALA A 142 -8.38 -10.63 -8.18
CA ALA A 142 -9.02 -9.69 -7.26
C ALA A 142 -9.12 -10.28 -5.84
N TRP A 143 -9.47 -11.56 -5.71
CA TRP A 143 -9.51 -12.23 -4.41
C TRP A 143 -8.13 -12.25 -3.73
N ALA A 144 -7.08 -12.55 -4.47
CA ALA A 144 -5.71 -12.53 -3.94
C ALA A 144 -5.33 -11.13 -3.44
N ILE A 145 -5.62 -10.09 -4.23
CA ILE A 145 -5.36 -8.70 -3.84
C ILE A 145 -6.15 -8.33 -2.58
N LEU A 146 -7.42 -8.72 -2.50
CA LEU A 146 -8.24 -8.45 -1.31
C LEU A 146 -7.64 -9.07 -0.05
N LEU A 147 -7.17 -10.31 -0.11
CA LEU A 147 -6.53 -10.98 1.03
C LEU A 147 -5.26 -10.23 1.47
N VAL A 148 -4.40 -9.86 0.52
CA VAL A 148 -3.19 -9.06 0.80
C VAL A 148 -3.56 -7.71 1.41
N LEU A 149 -4.52 -7.00 0.81
CA LEU A 149 -4.99 -5.70 1.28
C LEU A 149 -5.54 -5.78 2.71
N MET A 150 -6.39 -6.76 2.99
CA MET A 150 -6.98 -6.96 4.32
C MET A 150 -5.91 -7.24 5.37
N GLN A 151 -4.92 -8.05 5.03
CA GLN A 151 -3.79 -8.34 5.90
C GLN A 151 -2.92 -7.10 6.13
N PHE A 152 -2.62 -6.38 5.06
CA PHE A 152 -1.85 -5.15 5.13
C PHE A 152 -2.55 -4.09 5.99
N LEU A 153 -3.85 -3.88 5.79
CA LEU A 153 -4.64 -2.96 6.60
C LEU A 153 -4.71 -3.40 8.08
N THR A 154 -4.82 -4.69 8.35
CA THR A 154 -4.80 -5.22 9.72
C THR A 154 -3.44 -4.98 10.38
N LEU A 155 -2.36 -5.17 9.63
CA LEU A 155 -1.00 -4.88 10.09
C LEU A 155 -0.81 -3.38 10.33
N LEU A 156 -1.34 -2.53 9.46
CA LEU A 156 -1.16 -1.09 9.49
C LEU A 156 -1.99 -0.41 10.59
N LEU A 157 -3.28 -0.73 10.70
CA LEU A 157 -4.22 -0.08 11.62
C LEU A 157 -4.30 -0.79 12.99
N GLY A 158 -3.89 -2.06 13.06
CA GLY A 158 -4.03 -2.90 14.25
C GLY A 158 -5.45 -3.39 14.47
N GLU A 159 -5.57 -4.48 15.21
CA GLU A 159 -6.86 -5.15 15.45
C GLU A 159 -7.88 -4.27 16.19
N ARG A 160 -7.41 -3.27 16.98
CA ARG A 160 -8.28 -2.38 17.76
C ARG A 160 -9.00 -1.35 16.90
N MET A 161 -8.30 -0.75 15.92
CA MET A 161 -8.88 0.24 15.01
C MET A 161 -9.61 -0.43 13.83
N PHE A 162 -9.15 -1.60 13.40
CA PHE A 162 -9.73 -2.35 12.28
C PHE A 162 -10.89 -3.23 12.76
N GLY A 163 -11.94 -2.58 13.26
CA GLY A 163 -13.15 -3.23 13.78
C GLY A 163 -13.89 -4.05 12.72
N LYS A 164 -14.82 -4.91 13.16
CA LYS A 164 -15.62 -5.77 12.27
C LYS A 164 -16.35 -4.98 11.19
N SER A 165 -16.89 -3.80 11.56
CA SER A 165 -17.65 -2.93 10.64
C SER A 165 -16.77 -2.39 9.52
N LEU A 166 -15.57 -1.89 9.85
CA LEU A 166 -14.62 -1.35 8.87
C LEU A 166 -14.12 -2.45 7.91
N ARG A 167 -13.86 -3.66 8.41
CA ARG A 167 -13.52 -4.82 7.59
C ARG A 167 -14.60 -5.17 6.56
N HIS A 168 -15.88 -5.13 6.97
CA HIS A 168 -16.98 -5.36 6.06
C HIS A 168 -17.09 -4.26 5.01
N ALA A 169 -16.97 -2.98 5.42
CA ALA A 169 -17.02 -1.85 4.50
C ALA A 169 -15.89 -1.91 3.45
N VAL A 170 -14.65 -2.18 3.87
CA VAL A 170 -13.50 -2.33 2.96
C VAL A 170 -13.72 -3.49 1.99
N ARG A 171 -14.23 -4.63 2.48
CA ARG A 171 -14.51 -5.79 1.63
C ARG A 171 -15.57 -5.48 0.58
N ILE A 172 -16.67 -4.83 0.98
CA ILE A 172 -17.75 -4.45 0.06
C ILE A 172 -17.22 -3.45 -0.96
N ALA A 173 -16.52 -2.40 -0.52
CA ALA A 173 -15.95 -1.40 -1.41
C ALA A 173 -14.98 -2.04 -2.43
N PHE A 174 -14.14 -2.96 -1.98
CA PHE A 174 -13.21 -3.67 -2.85
C PHE A 174 -13.94 -4.51 -3.92
N TRP A 175 -14.99 -5.25 -3.52
CA TRP A 175 -15.76 -6.05 -4.48
C TRP A 175 -16.53 -5.18 -5.47
N VAL A 176 -17.07 -4.04 -5.03
CA VAL A 176 -17.68 -3.07 -5.94
C VAL A 176 -16.67 -2.58 -6.97
N LEU A 177 -15.46 -2.19 -6.52
CA LEU A 177 -14.39 -1.76 -7.43
C LEU A 177 -13.93 -2.89 -8.38
N ALA A 178 -13.84 -4.13 -7.87
CA ALA A 178 -13.48 -5.29 -8.70
C ALA A 178 -14.54 -5.57 -9.78
N VAL A 179 -15.81 -5.47 -9.46
CA VAL A 179 -16.89 -5.61 -10.44
C VAL A 179 -16.85 -4.50 -11.48
N LEU A 180 -16.66 -3.23 -11.04
CA LEU A 180 -16.50 -2.09 -11.96
C LEU A 180 -15.28 -2.27 -12.89
N GLN A 181 -14.21 -2.87 -12.40
CA GLN A 181 -13.02 -3.19 -13.21
C GLN A 181 -13.30 -4.29 -14.23
N ILE A 182 -14.07 -5.34 -13.85
CA ILE A 182 -14.40 -6.45 -14.76
C ILE A 182 -15.31 -5.97 -15.90
N ILE A 183 -16.19 -5.00 -15.63
CA ILE A 183 -17.12 -4.41 -16.61
C ILE A 183 -16.43 -3.25 -17.41
N ASP A 184 -15.13 -2.98 -17.19
CA ASP A 184 -14.39 -1.88 -17.80
C ASP A 184 -14.97 -0.47 -17.57
N VAL A 185 -15.80 -0.30 -16.54
CA VAL A 185 -16.36 0.99 -16.13
C VAL A 185 -15.36 1.79 -15.28
N LEU A 186 -14.52 1.10 -14.51
CA LEU A 186 -13.56 1.75 -13.60
C LEU A 186 -12.58 2.69 -14.33
N PRO A 187 -11.97 2.33 -15.49
CA PRO A 187 -11.12 3.24 -16.25
C PRO A 187 -11.83 4.55 -16.64
N VAL A 188 -13.08 4.43 -17.09
CA VAL A 188 -13.90 5.59 -17.48
C VAL A 188 -14.14 6.54 -16.31
N ILE A 189 -14.46 5.99 -15.13
CA ILE A 189 -14.62 6.79 -13.90
C ILE A 189 -13.30 7.50 -13.53
N VAL A 190 -12.19 6.79 -13.62
CA VAL A 190 -10.86 7.34 -13.31
C VAL A 190 -10.49 8.46 -14.30
N ASP A 191 -10.76 8.30 -15.60
CA ASP A 191 -10.49 9.30 -16.61
C ASP A 191 -11.38 10.54 -16.44
N TRP A 192 -12.65 10.34 -16.08
CA TRP A 192 -13.53 11.43 -15.70
C TRP A 192 -13.00 12.20 -14.47
N MET A 193 -12.55 11.50 -13.43
CA MET A 193 -11.97 12.11 -12.23
C MET A 193 -10.65 12.85 -12.51
N ARG A 194 -9.87 12.40 -13.51
CA ARG A 194 -8.66 13.09 -13.99
C ARG A 194 -9.00 14.33 -14.82
N ALA A 195 -10.10 14.30 -15.56
CA ALA A 195 -10.57 15.45 -16.35
C ALA A 195 -11.15 16.55 -15.45
N CYS A 196 -11.71 16.20 -14.28
CA CYS A 196 -12.24 17.14 -13.30
C CYS A 196 -11.09 17.90 -12.61
N GLN A 197 -10.78 19.11 -13.08
CA GLN A 197 -9.75 19.98 -12.52
C GLN A 197 -10.36 20.93 -11.49
N LEU A 198 -9.82 20.95 -10.29
CA LEU A 198 -10.20 21.89 -9.23
C LEU A 198 -9.29 23.12 -9.32
N PRO A 199 -9.82 24.34 -9.40
CA PRO A 199 -9.03 25.56 -9.44
C PRO A 199 -8.49 25.90 -8.02
N ILE A 200 -7.61 25.05 -7.49
CA ILE A 200 -7.02 25.24 -6.15
C ILE A 200 -5.52 25.45 -6.33
N GLY A 201 -5.04 26.67 -6.08
CA GLY A 201 -3.62 27.02 -6.16
C GLY A 201 -3.13 27.31 -7.59
N THR A 202 -1.81 27.25 -7.78
CA THR A 202 -1.13 27.49 -9.06
C THR A 202 -1.17 26.27 -9.97
N ASP A 203 -1.34 25.07 -9.42
CA ASP A 203 -1.40 23.80 -10.13
C ASP A 203 -2.84 23.31 -10.22
N LYS A 204 -3.18 22.75 -11.39
CA LYS A 204 -4.51 22.20 -11.64
C LYS A 204 -4.65 20.85 -10.92
N LEU A 205 -5.06 20.88 -9.66
CA LEU A 205 -5.33 19.66 -8.88
C LEU A 205 -6.55 18.93 -9.46
N THR A 206 -6.39 17.66 -9.78
CA THR A 206 -7.50 16.83 -10.23
C THR A 206 -8.16 16.12 -9.04
N VAL A 207 -9.46 15.80 -9.18
CA VAL A 207 -10.18 15.01 -8.14
C VAL A 207 -9.48 13.68 -7.88
N TRP A 208 -8.93 13.04 -8.92
CA TRP A 208 -8.14 11.83 -8.80
C TRP A 208 -6.89 12.03 -7.93
N ALA A 209 -6.12 13.09 -8.18
CA ALA A 209 -4.91 13.41 -7.40
C ALA A 209 -5.25 13.64 -5.92
N LEU A 210 -6.39 14.30 -5.63
CA LEU A 210 -6.83 14.53 -4.26
C LEU A 210 -7.18 13.23 -3.53
N ILE A 211 -7.91 12.30 -4.18
CA ILE A 211 -8.25 11.00 -3.58
C ILE A 211 -7.00 10.17 -3.34
N VAL A 212 -6.11 10.07 -4.35
CA VAL A 212 -4.84 9.37 -4.22
C VAL A 212 -3.98 10.01 -3.14
N GLY A 213 -3.93 11.34 -3.08
CA GLY A 213 -3.20 12.10 -2.07
C GLY A 213 -3.69 11.83 -0.65
N VAL A 214 -5.00 11.85 -0.42
CA VAL A 214 -5.59 11.51 0.88
C VAL A 214 -5.28 10.06 1.24
N LEU A 215 -5.42 9.12 0.29
CA LEU A 215 -5.13 7.71 0.53
C LEU A 215 -3.65 7.48 0.86
N THR A 216 -2.73 8.10 0.11
CA THR A 216 -1.28 8.01 0.36
C THR A 216 -0.88 8.66 1.68
N LEU A 217 -1.52 9.77 2.07
CA LEU A 217 -1.32 10.40 3.37
C LEU A 217 -1.72 9.45 4.52
N PHE A 218 -2.89 8.83 4.44
CA PHE A 218 -3.31 7.84 5.42
C PHE A 218 -2.35 6.64 5.49
N LEU A 219 -1.90 6.17 4.35
CA LEU A 219 -0.94 5.07 4.24
C LEU A 219 0.41 5.46 4.86
N ALA A 220 0.94 6.62 4.50
CA ALA A 220 2.21 7.14 5.02
C ALA A 220 2.17 7.32 6.54
N LEU A 221 1.10 7.92 7.07
CA LEU A 221 0.90 8.07 8.52
C LEU A 221 0.75 6.72 9.23
N GLY A 222 0.05 5.78 8.64
CA GLY A 222 -0.08 4.42 9.15
C GLY A 222 1.28 3.72 9.24
N ILE A 223 2.07 3.76 8.19
CA ILE A 223 3.43 3.20 8.15
C ILE A 223 4.34 3.91 9.17
N ALA A 224 4.33 5.25 9.19
CA ALA A 224 5.12 6.05 10.12
C ALA A 224 4.79 5.71 11.58
N SER A 225 3.51 5.55 11.92
CA SER A 225 3.08 5.17 13.27
C SER A 225 3.55 3.76 13.67
N ARG A 226 3.62 2.82 12.71
CA ARG A 226 4.15 1.46 12.97
C ARG A 226 5.64 1.45 13.17
N ILE A 227 6.39 2.12 12.30
CA ILE A 227 7.84 2.25 12.43
C ILE A 227 8.18 2.93 13.75
N SER A 228 7.49 4.03 14.08
CA SER A 228 7.63 4.73 15.36
C SER A 228 7.38 3.81 16.57
N GLY A 229 6.34 2.97 16.54
CA GLY A 229 6.06 2.01 17.60
C GLY A 229 7.14 0.92 17.74
N LEU A 230 7.71 0.46 16.63
CA LEU A 230 8.84 -0.48 16.65
C LEU A 230 10.11 0.16 17.22
N CYS A 231 10.40 1.42 16.84
CA CYS A 231 11.51 2.18 17.40
C CYS A 231 11.32 2.43 18.90
N GLU A 232 10.12 2.82 19.34
CA GLU A 232 9.79 2.99 20.75
C GLU A 232 10.03 1.69 21.54
N ALA A 233 9.54 0.55 21.04
CA ALA A 233 9.76 -0.74 21.66
C ALA A 233 11.24 -1.12 21.73
N ALA A 234 12.02 -0.80 20.69
CA ALA A 234 13.46 -1.04 20.67
C ALA A 234 14.19 -0.18 21.71
N ILE A 235 13.87 1.13 21.76
CA ILE A 235 14.46 2.07 22.70
C ILE A 235 14.13 1.67 24.16
N MET A 236 12.88 1.30 24.44
CA MET A 236 12.46 0.89 25.79
C MET A 236 13.15 -0.39 26.27
N ASN A 237 13.61 -1.24 25.36
CA ASN A 237 14.36 -2.45 25.70
C ASN A 237 15.87 -2.23 25.95
N MET A 238 16.39 -1.04 25.71
CA MET A 238 17.79 -0.70 25.99
C MET A 238 18.02 -0.57 27.49
N ARG A 239 18.64 -1.55 28.12
CA ARG A 239 18.88 -1.59 29.57
C ARG A 239 19.96 -0.63 30.06
N GLU A 240 20.84 -0.18 29.19
CA GLU A 240 22.00 0.68 29.53
C GLU A 240 21.62 2.16 29.66
N MET A 241 20.43 2.58 29.19
CA MET A 241 19.96 3.95 29.25
C MET A 241 19.01 4.17 30.44
N GLU A 242 19.09 5.35 31.07
CA GLU A 242 18.14 5.79 32.08
C GLU A 242 16.72 5.91 31.51
N MET A 243 15.72 5.65 32.34
CA MET A 243 14.31 5.64 31.94
C MET A 243 13.85 6.95 31.32
N ASN A 244 14.28 8.09 31.88
CA ASN A 244 13.93 9.42 31.39
C ASN A 244 14.47 9.68 29.98
N SER A 245 15.70 9.28 29.72
CA SER A 245 16.35 9.40 28.41
C SER A 245 15.67 8.52 27.35
N ARG A 246 15.26 7.30 27.72
CA ARG A 246 14.50 6.42 26.83
C ARG A 246 13.17 7.03 26.41
N VAL A 247 12.41 7.56 27.39
CA VAL A 247 11.10 8.19 27.12
C VAL A 247 11.28 9.43 26.23
N ALA A 248 12.27 10.26 26.51
CA ALA A 248 12.55 11.44 25.69
C ALA A 248 12.90 11.08 24.24
N LEU A 249 13.82 10.11 24.07
CA LEU A 249 14.25 9.65 22.75
C LEU A 249 13.09 8.98 21.97
N ALA A 250 12.29 8.17 22.63
CA ALA A 250 11.12 7.53 22.03
C ALA A 250 10.08 8.55 21.52
N ARG A 251 9.83 9.60 22.31
CA ARG A 251 8.92 10.69 21.90
C ARG A 251 9.48 11.48 20.73
N LEU A 252 10.78 11.77 20.75
CA LEU A 252 11.46 12.48 19.65
C LEU A 252 11.37 11.67 18.34
N CYS A 253 11.66 10.38 18.38
CA CYS A 253 11.51 9.48 17.25
C CYS A 253 10.07 9.44 16.73
N ARG A 254 9.08 9.37 17.62
CA ARG A 254 7.66 9.36 17.24
C ARG A 254 7.28 10.63 16.47
N VAL A 255 7.65 11.81 16.99
CA VAL A 255 7.37 13.09 16.33
C VAL A 255 8.09 13.15 14.96
N GLY A 256 9.36 12.75 14.90
CA GLY A 256 10.13 12.72 13.67
C GLY A 256 9.49 11.84 12.59
N PHE A 257 9.10 10.61 12.92
CA PHE A 257 8.42 9.71 11.96
C PHE A 257 7.06 10.23 11.53
N LEU A 258 6.28 10.87 12.41
CA LEU A 258 5.00 11.47 12.05
C LEU A 258 5.19 12.65 11.08
N ILE A 259 6.17 13.52 11.34
CA ILE A 259 6.50 14.62 10.42
C ILE A 259 6.90 14.08 9.05
N LEU A 260 7.79 13.07 9.01
CA LEU A 260 8.19 12.41 7.75
C LEU A 260 6.98 11.80 7.03
N GLY A 261 6.07 11.15 7.75
CA GLY A 261 4.84 10.59 7.19
C GLY A 261 3.95 11.65 6.55
N VAL A 262 3.78 12.80 7.21
CA VAL A 262 3.03 13.95 6.66
C VAL A 262 3.70 14.50 5.41
N LEU A 263 5.03 14.71 5.44
CA LEU A 263 5.77 15.24 4.29
C LEU A 263 5.68 14.33 3.07
N ILE A 264 5.86 13.01 3.27
CA ILE A 264 5.73 12.02 2.20
C ILE A 264 4.29 12.01 1.66
N GLY A 265 3.29 12.04 2.54
CA GLY A 265 1.89 12.05 2.14
C GLY A 265 1.51 13.30 1.32
N LEU A 266 1.92 14.49 1.75
CA LEU A 266 1.67 15.75 1.06
C LEU A 266 2.39 15.80 -0.29
N SER A 267 3.66 15.37 -0.35
CA SER A 267 4.42 15.28 -1.60
C SER A 267 3.75 14.34 -2.61
N SER A 268 3.26 13.20 -2.13
CA SER A 268 2.53 12.23 -2.98
C SER A 268 1.19 12.77 -3.50
N ALA A 269 0.59 13.71 -2.79
CA ALA A 269 -0.62 14.42 -3.23
C ALA A 269 -0.36 15.49 -4.29
N GLY A 270 0.91 15.72 -4.67
CA GLY A 270 1.31 16.77 -5.61
C GLY A 270 1.34 18.17 -4.99
N ILE A 271 1.33 18.26 -3.64
CA ILE A 271 1.45 19.55 -2.95
C ILE A 271 2.91 19.99 -2.96
N ASP A 272 3.17 21.21 -3.43
CA ASP A 272 4.51 21.79 -3.45
C ASP A 272 5.00 22.04 -2.01
N LEU A 273 6.07 21.33 -1.65
CA LEU A 273 6.70 21.43 -0.33
C LEU A 273 7.81 22.49 -0.28
N THR A 274 8.01 23.27 -1.33
CA THR A 274 9.13 24.24 -1.42
C THR A 274 9.10 25.25 -0.26
N VAL A 275 7.94 25.83 0.00
CA VAL A 275 7.77 26.78 1.11
C VAL A 275 8.05 26.12 2.46
N LEU A 276 7.56 24.91 2.65
CA LEU A 276 7.77 24.14 3.89
C LEU A 276 9.24 23.75 4.06
N SER A 277 9.93 23.45 2.96
CA SER A 277 11.36 23.14 2.94
C SER A 277 12.22 24.33 3.32
N VAL A 278 11.90 25.53 2.79
CA VAL A 278 12.59 26.79 3.16
C VAL A 278 12.40 27.08 4.64
N PHE A 279 11.14 26.97 5.13
CA PHE A 279 10.85 27.19 6.55
C PHE A 279 11.52 26.15 7.46
N GLY A 280 11.48 24.87 7.05
CA GLY A 280 12.16 23.77 7.74
C GLY A 280 13.67 23.94 7.77
N GLY A 281 14.28 24.46 6.69
CA GLY A 281 15.68 24.83 6.63
C GLY A 281 16.03 25.93 7.62
N ALA A 282 15.23 26.99 7.68
CA ALA A 282 15.45 28.09 8.65
C ALA A 282 15.33 27.60 10.10
N LEU A 283 14.30 26.77 10.40
CA LEU A 283 14.15 26.14 11.71
C LEU A 283 15.34 25.22 12.04
N GLY A 284 15.82 24.44 11.06
CA GLY A 284 16.98 23.58 11.23
C GLY A 284 18.26 24.35 11.58
N VAL A 285 18.49 25.49 10.93
CA VAL A 285 19.60 26.39 11.25
C VAL A 285 19.45 26.95 12.69
N GLY A 286 18.24 27.40 13.07
CA GLY A 286 17.98 27.91 14.43
C GLY A 286 18.22 26.85 15.51
N ILE A 287 17.73 25.63 15.31
CA ILE A 287 17.98 24.50 16.21
C ILE A 287 19.47 24.15 16.23
N GLY A 288 20.14 24.16 15.06
CA GLY A 288 21.58 23.92 14.95
C GLY A 288 22.41 24.88 15.78
N PHE A 289 22.12 26.18 15.73
CA PHE A 289 22.78 27.17 16.58
C PHE A 289 22.49 26.97 18.06
N GLY A 290 21.21 26.63 18.41
CA GLY A 290 20.85 26.33 19.79
C GLY A 290 21.57 25.10 20.36
N MET A 291 21.89 24.12 19.52
CA MET A 291 22.60 22.90 19.91
C MET A 291 24.12 22.94 19.69
N GLN A 292 24.68 24.03 19.16
CA GLN A 292 26.07 24.13 18.75
C GLN A 292 27.06 23.74 19.88
N LYS A 293 26.82 24.22 21.10
CA LYS A 293 27.69 23.93 22.27
C LYS A 293 27.64 22.45 22.64
N ILE A 294 26.46 21.83 22.58
CA ILE A 294 26.28 20.41 22.89
C ILE A 294 26.98 19.55 21.83
N ALA A 295 26.80 19.86 20.56
CA ALA A 295 27.45 19.19 19.45
C ALA A 295 28.96 19.30 19.52
N SER A 296 29.50 20.51 19.79
CA SER A 296 30.92 20.75 19.95
C SER A 296 31.54 19.91 21.07
N ASN A 297 30.91 19.90 22.25
CA ASN A 297 31.38 19.09 23.37
C ASN A 297 31.36 17.59 23.06
N TYR A 298 30.31 17.10 22.35
CA TYR A 298 30.21 15.70 21.95
C TYR A 298 31.31 15.30 20.96
N ILE A 299 31.53 16.15 19.94
CA ILE A 299 32.60 15.94 18.93
C ILE A 299 33.97 15.96 19.58
N SER A 300 34.23 16.92 20.49
CA SER A 300 35.50 16.98 21.22
C SER A 300 35.75 15.72 22.05
N GLY A 301 34.74 15.23 22.77
CA GLY A 301 34.82 13.97 23.52
C GLY A 301 35.09 12.78 22.61
N PHE A 302 34.45 12.73 21.45
CA PHE A 302 34.67 11.67 20.46
C PHE A 302 36.10 11.69 19.88
N ILE A 303 36.63 12.90 19.59
CA ILE A 303 37.99 13.07 19.11
C ILE A 303 39.01 12.57 20.16
N ILE A 304 38.83 12.92 21.43
CA ILE A 304 39.68 12.45 22.54
C ILE A 304 39.71 10.92 22.63
N LEU A 305 38.52 10.29 22.50
CA LEU A 305 38.42 8.83 22.51
C LEU A 305 39.10 8.17 21.28
N CYS A 306 38.99 8.79 20.11
CA CYS A 306 39.63 8.29 18.89
C CYS A 306 41.15 8.47 18.90
N ASP A 307 41.65 9.60 19.43
CA ASP A 307 43.10 9.92 19.53
C ASP A 307 43.81 9.05 20.57
N LYS A 308 43.02 8.40 21.46
CA LYS A 308 43.58 7.56 22.54
C LYS A 308 44.59 8.27 23.44
N SER A 309 44.56 9.59 23.46
CA SER A 309 45.46 10.41 24.31
C SER A 309 45.19 10.20 25.80
N ILE A 310 43.94 9.82 26.17
CA ILE A 310 43.53 9.51 27.53
C ILE A 310 42.84 8.15 27.54
N LYS A 311 43.26 7.24 28.38
CA LYS A 311 42.66 5.89 28.55
C LYS A 311 42.03 5.75 29.93
N ILE A 312 41.06 4.87 30.04
CA ILE A 312 40.47 4.48 31.33
C ILE A 312 41.57 3.83 32.17
N GLY A 313 41.86 4.43 33.34
CA GLY A 313 42.93 3.98 34.24
C GLY A 313 44.19 4.90 34.23
N ASP A 314 44.24 5.90 33.34
CA ASP A 314 45.32 6.89 33.38
C ASP A 314 45.23 7.78 34.60
N CYS A 315 46.37 8.10 35.23
CA CYS A 315 46.43 9.01 36.35
C CYS A 315 46.47 10.47 35.83
N LEU A 316 45.47 11.26 36.22
CA LEU A 316 45.40 12.68 35.87
C LEU A 316 45.99 13.55 36.99
N LEU A 317 47.01 14.31 36.69
CA LEU A 317 47.58 15.28 37.61
C LEU A 317 46.92 16.65 37.38
N TYR A 318 46.18 17.14 38.39
CA TYR A 318 45.62 18.48 38.34
C TYR A 318 46.62 19.45 39.00
N THR A 319 47.11 20.41 38.24
CA THR A 319 47.86 21.55 38.78
C THR A 319 46.84 22.59 39.21
N SER A 320 46.84 22.92 40.51
CA SER A 320 45.87 23.84 41.15
C SER A 320 46.12 25.33 40.84
N ASP A 321 47.07 25.65 39.96
CA ASP A 321 47.50 27.05 39.70
C ASP A 321 46.60 27.88 38.79
N ALA A 322 45.49 27.35 38.33
CA ALA A 322 44.59 28.09 37.42
C ALA A 322 43.41 28.81 38.16
N ALA A 323 43.41 28.86 39.49
CA ALA A 323 42.32 29.45 40.27
C ALA A 323 42.62 30.84 40.85
N ASP A 324 43.82 31.39 40.62
CA ASP A 324 44.26 32.65 41.21
C ASP A 324 44.59 33.74 40.16
N GLU A 325 44.14 33.68 38.91
CA GLU A 325 44.15 34.78 37.95
C GLU A 325 42.76 35.23 37.53
#